data_5b5ec6cf432a25463d19b0d35f4f7694
#
_entry.id   5b5ec6cf432a25463d19b0d35f4f7694
#
_cell.length_a   1.000
_cell.length_b   1.000
_cell.length_c   1.000
_cell.angle_alpha   90.00
_cell.angle_beta   90.00
_cell.angle_gamma   90.00
#
_symmetry.space_group_name_H-M   'P 1'
#
loop_
_entity.id
_entity.type
_entity.pdbx_description
1 polymer ?
#
loop_
_entity_poly.entity_id
_entity_poly.type
_entity_poly.pdbx_seq_one_letter_code
_entity_poly.pdbx_strand_id
1 'polypeptide(L)'
;MPRKAKKGSPRYYFNQDTENAIIRLNHEKRAYMKERIYNEHIRTAFEKLAENIIHTFKFYYFDVPSEDVKHEVVSFLYMNIHKFTEGKGKAFSYFSIVAKNYLILHNNNNYKKMKMHDGEDVMDYKRDPITELRAKEARNMKMEYT
;
A
#
# COMPACT_ATOMS: atom_id res chain seq x y z
N MET A 1 25.65 -17.30 -9.64
CA MET A 1 24.69 -16.44 -10.31
C MET A 1 23.41 -16.34 -9.49
N PRO A 2 22.91 -15.13 -9.31
CA PRO A 2 21.62 -15.01 -8.61
C PRO A 2 20.51 -15.66 -9.43
N ARG A 3 19.62 -16.33 -8.76
CA ARG A 3 18.45 -16.92 -9.41
C ARG A 3 17.56 -15.83 -9.96
N LYS A 4 17.00 -16.04 -11.15
CA LYS A 4 15.97 -15.16 -11.68
C LYS A 4 14.79 -15.18 -10.71
N ALA A 5 14.24 -14.00 -10.43
CA ALA A 5 13.04 -13.90 -9.61
C ALA A 5 11.87 -14.59 -10.29
N LYS A 6 11.06 -15.30 -9.53
CA LYS A 6 9.84 -15.92 -10.05
C LYS A 6 8.84 -14.84 -10.39
N LYS A 7 8.11 -15.03 -11.49
CA LYS A 7 7.03 -14.14 -11.87
C LYS A 7 6.03 -14.04 -10.71
N GLY A 8 5.69 -12.82 -10.30
CA GLY A 8 4.80 -12.57 -9.18
C GLY A 8 5.49 -12.38 -7.85
N SER A 9 6.80 -12.67 -7.74
CA SER A 9 7.54 -12.37 -6.51
C SER A 9 7.86 -10.89 -6.43
N PRO A 10 8.07 -10.33 -5.22
CA PRO A 10 8.45 -8.92 -5.08
C PRO A 10 9.69 -8.54 -5.89
N ARG A 11 10.65 -9.44 -6.01
CA ARG A 11 11.87 -9.18 -6.78
C ARG A 11 11.61 -8.99 -8.26
N TYR A 12 10.49 -9.51 -8.75
CA TYR A 12 10.15 -9.41 -10.16
C TYR A 12 9.64 -8.02 -10.53
N TYR A 13 8.82 -7.41 -9.69
CA TYR A 13 8.18 -6.13 -10.01
C TYR A 13 8.62 -4.98 -9.12
N PHE A 14 9.16 -5.26 -7.94
CA PHE A 14 9.61 -4.22 -6.99
C PHE A 14 10.98 -4.63 -6.45
N ASN A 15 12.01 -4.18 -7.11
CA ASN A 15 13.39 -4.58 -6.82
C ASN A 15 14.23 -3.37 -6.39
N GLN A 16 15.54 -3.57 -6.30
CA GLN A 16 16.45 -2.51 -5.90
C GLN A 16 16.44 -1.33 -6.88
N ASP A 17 16.22 -1.59 -8.17
CA ASP A 17 16.14 -0.53 -9.16
C ASP A 17 14.91 0.36 -8.89
N THR A 18 13.80 -0.23 -8.47
CA THR A 18 12.61 0.51 -8.07
C THR A 18 12.90 1.39 -6.87
N GLU A 19 13.55 0.84 -5.85
CA GLU A 19 13.94 1.59 -4.66
C GLU A 19 14.86 2.75 -5.02
N ASN A 20 15.85 2.50 -5.87
CA ASN A 20 16.78 3.54 -6.33
C ASN A 20 16.04 4.66 -7.07
N ALA A 21 15.05 4.31 -7.88
CA ALA A 21 14.23 5.29 -8.58
C ALA A 21 13.43 6.14 -7.60
N ILE A 22 12.90 5.54 -6.54
CA ILE A 22 12.16 6.27 -5.51
C ILE A 22 13.08 7.27 -4.79
N ILE A 23 14.28 6.83 -4.43
CA ILE A 23 15.26 7.69 -3.78
C ILE A 23 15.63 8.86 -4.70
N ARG A 24 15.88 8.55 -5.97
CA ARG A 24 16.20 9.58 -6.97
C ARG A 24 15.06 10.57 -7.14
N LEU A 25 13.81 10.09 -7.17
CA LEU A 25 12.64 10.96 -7.26
C LEU A 25 12.58 11.91 -6.07
N ASN A 26 12.84 11.40 -4.87
CA ASN A 26 12.77 12.21 -3.65
C ASN A 26 13.87 13.28 -3.58
N HIS A 27 14.97 13.07 -4.31
CA HIS A 27 16.02 14.08 -4.41
C HIS A 27 15.83 15.04 -5.59
N GLU A 28 14.92 14.73 -6.50
CA GLU A 28 14.66 15.57 -7.67
C GLU A 28 13.82 16.79 -7.28
N LYS A 29 14.20 17.96 -7.75
CA LYS A 29 13.48 19.20 -7.43
C LYS A 29 12.48 19.61 -8.51
N ARG A 30 12.67 19.15 -9.74
CA ARG A 30 11.82 19.53 -10.87
C ARG A 30 10.58 18.65 -10.92
N ALA A 31 9.41 19.27 -10.88
CA ALA A 31 8.14 18.53 -10.84
C ALA A 31 7.97 17.62 -12.06
N TYR A 32 8.29 18.13 -13.26
CA TYR A 32 8.14 17.34 -14.47
C TYR A 32 9.06 16.11 -14.48
N MET A 33 10.25 16.24 -13.92
CA MET A 33 11.20 15.12 -13.86
C MET A 33 10.77 14.09 -12.80
N LYS A 34 10.21 14.54 -11.70
CA LYS A 34 9.63 13.64 -10.70
C LYS A 34 8.53 12.78 -11.32
N GLU A 35 7.63 13.41 -12.06
CA GLU A 35 6.54 12.71 -12.73
C GLU A 35 7.07 11.70 -13.74
N ARG A 36 8.09 12.09 -14.49
CA ARG A 36 8.72 11.20 -15.47
C ARG A 36 9.36 9.99 -14.79
N ILE A 37 10.12 10.21 -13.73
CA ILE A 37 10.74 9.10 -12.99
C ILE A 37 9.68 8.17 -12.46
N TYR A 38 8.61 8.71 -11.90
CA TYR A 38 7.51 7.92 -11.37
C TYR A 38 6.86 7.08 -12.46
N ASN A 39 6.48 7.68 -13.56
CA ASN A 39 5.77 6.99 -14.64
C ASN A 39 6.63 5.92 -15.32
N GLU A 40 7.92 6.17 -15.48
CA GLU A 40 8.82 5.24 -16.16
C GLU A 40 9.33 4.10 -15.28
N HIS A 41 9.50 4.35 -13.96
CA HIS A 41 10.24 3.41 -13.12
C HIS A 41 9.50 2.93 -11.87
N ILE A 42 8.47 3.61 -11.43
CA ILE A 42 7.85 3.34 -10.13
C ILE A 42 6.39 2.90 -10.27
N ARG A 43 5.65 3.53 -11.14
CA ARG A 43 4.20 3.33 -11.27
C ARG A 43 3.80 1.88 -11.38
N THR A 44 4.44 1.13 -12.29
CA THR A 44 4.12 -0.27 -12.50
C THR A 44 4.35 -1.10 -11.25
N ALA A 45 5.44 -0.80 -10.52
CA ALA A 45 5.75 -1.49 -9.26
C ALA A 45 4.67 -1.23 -8.22
N PHE A 46 4.22 0.01 -8.09
CA PHE A 46 3.15 0.37 -7.15
C PHE A 46 1.82 -0.30 -7.55
N GLU A 47 1.51 -0.34 -8.83
CA GLU A 47 0.29 -0.99 -9.31
C GLU A 47 0.30 -2.49 -8.99
N LYS A 48 1.41 -3.16 -9.24
CA LYS A 48 1.55 -4.59 -8.93
C LYS A 48 1.53 -4.85 -7.43
N LEU A 49 2.17 -3.99 -6.67
CA LEU A 49 2.16 -4.10 -5.21
C LEU A 49 0.73 -3.99 -4.67
N ALA A 50 -0.01 -2.97 -5.10
CA ALA A 50 -1.39 -2.77 -4.69
C ALA A 50 -2.27 -3.96 -5.06
N GLU A 51 -2.16 -4.42 -6.30
CA GLU A 51 -2.91 -5.57 -6.80
C GLU A 51 -2.66 -6.82 -5.96
N ASN A 52 -1.39 -7.11 -5.68
CA ASN A 52 -1.02 -8.29 -4.91
C ASN A 52 -1.51 -8.21 -3.46
N ILE A 53 -1.45 -7.04 -2.85
CA ILE A 53 -1.94 -6.87 -1.48
C ILE A 53 -3.46 -7.05 -1.42
N ILE A 54 -4.18 -6.47 -2.38
CA ILE A 54 -5.63 -6.61 -2.46
C ILE A 54 -6.01 -8.08 -2.57
N HIS A 55 -5.35 -8.82 -3.45
CA HIS A 55 -5.65 -10.24 -3.64
C HIS A 55 -5.22 -11.11 -2.46
N THR A 56 -4.03 -10.85 -1.92
CA THR A 56 -3.48 -11.68 -0.83
C THR A 56 -4.31 -11.55 0.44
N PHE A 57 -4.73 -10.35 0.78
CA PHE A 57 -5.49 -10.10 2.01
C PHE A 57 -6.99 -9.98 1.75
N LYS A 58 -7.44 -10.18 0.51
CA LYS A 58 -8.85 -10.18 0.11
C LYS A 58 -9.59 -8.91 0.51
N PHE A 59 -8.99 -7.77 0.24
CA PHE A 59 -9.60 -6.46 0.48
C PHE A 59 -10.58 -6.14 -0.66
N TYR A 60 -11.74 -6.78 -0.63
CA TYR A 60 -12.79 -6.54 -1.61
C TYR A 60 -13.89 -5.72 -0.98
N TYR A 61 -14.26 -4.61 -1.62
CA TYR A 61 -15.34 -3.75 -1.18
C TYR A 61 -16.59 -4.08 -1.98
N PHE A 62 -17.74 -4.01 -1.31
CA PHE A 62 -19.00 -4.48 -1.90
C PHE A 62 -19.39 -3.75 -3.18
N ASP A 63 -19.28 -2.43 -3.18
CA ASP A 63 -19.78 -1.61 -4.28
C ASP A 63 -18.67 -0.96 -5.13
N VAL A 64 -17.41 -1.29 -4.84
CA VAL A 64 -16.29 -0.63 -5.50
C VAL A 64 -15.50 -1.67 -6.31
N PRO A 65 -15.33 -1.45 -7.62
CA PRO A 65 -14.50 -2.35 -8.43
C PRO A 65 -13.06 -2.42 -7.91
N SER A 66 -12.44 -3.60 -8.04
CA SER A 66 -11.05 -3.81 -7.62
C SER A 66 -10.09 -2.82 -8.28
N GLU A 67 -10.34 -2.46 -9.53
CA GLU A 67 -9.50 -1.49 -10.25
C GLU A 67 -9.53 -0.12 -9.58
N ASP A 68 -10.69 0.31 -9.12
CA ASP A 68 -10.82 1.59 -8.45
C ASP A 68 -10.09 1.58 -7.09
N VAL A 69 -10.18 0.47 -6.37
CA VAL A 69 -9.45 0.29 -5.12
C VAL A 69 -7.94 0.35 -5.37
N LYS A 70 -7.49 -0.34 -6.41
CA LYS A 70 -6.07 -0.33 -6.80
C LYS A 70 -5.60 1.09 -7.10
N HIS A 71 -6.37 1.85 -7.86
CA HIS A 71 -6.02 3.23 -8.20
C HIS A 71 -5.94 4.12 -6.95
N GLU A 72 -6.85 3.93 -6.01
CA GLU A 72 -6.82 4.68 -4.76
C GLU A 72 -5.57 4.37 -3.95
N VAL A 73 -5.19 3.10 -3.87
CA VAL A 73 -3.98 2.69 -3.15
C VAL A 73 -2.74 3.28 -3.82
N VAL A 74 -2.65 3.18 -5.14
CA VAL A 74 -1.51 3.71 -5.89
C VAL A 74 -1.38 5.22 -5.67
N SER A 75 -2.50 5.94 -5.71
CA SER A 75 -2.51 7.38 -5.45
C SER A 75 -2.02 7.70 -4.04
N PHE A 76 -2.45 6.91 -3.07
CA PHE A 76 -2.02 7.09 -1.68
C PHE A 76 -0.51 6.84 -1.53
N LEU A 77 0.00 5.80 -2.19
CA LEU A 77 1.43 5.50 -2.19
C LEU A 77 2.22 6.66 -2.81
N TYR A 78 1.74 7.19 -3.92
CA TYR A 78 2.39 8.32 -4.57
C TYR A 78 2.43 9.55 -3.66
N MET A 79 1.32 9.84 -2.99
CA MET A 79 1.25 10.96 -2.06
C MET A 79 2.21 10.83 -0.88
N ASN A 80 2.55 9.60 -0.52
CA ASN A 80 3.44 9.32 0.61
C ASN A 80 4.86 8.94 0.19
N ILE A 81 5.17 9.01 -1.10
CA ILE A 81 6.48 8.60 -1.60
C ILE A 81 7.61 9.42 -1.01
N HIS A 82 7.36 10.70 -0.73
CA HIS A 82 8.35 11.61 -0.16
C HIS A 82 8.75 11.26 1.27
N LYS A 83 7.97 10.43 1.93
CA LYS A 83 8.25 10.01 3.32
C LYS A 83 9.28 8.89 3.40
N PHE A 84 9.54 8.21 2.30
CA PHE A 84 10.54 7.16 2.30
C PHE A 84 11.92 7.79 2.19
N THR A 85 12.81 7.39 3.08
CA THR A 85 14.21 7.82 3.06
C THR A 85 15.11 6.61 3.08
N GLU A 86 16.27 6.75 2.42
CA GLU A 86 17.28 5.72 2.44
C GLU A 86 17.70 5.42 3.87
N GLY A 87 17.85 4.14 4.19
CA GLY A 87 18.23 3.72 5.53
C GLY A 87 17.05 3.30 6.43
N LYS A 88 15.81 3.49 5.98
CA LYS A 88 14.63 3.05 6.73
C LYS A 88 14.18 1.65 6.34
N GLY A 89 15.08 0.81 5.87
CA GLY A 89 14.76 -0.52 5.40
C GLY A 89 14.46 -0.52 3.91
N LYS A 90 13.89 -1.62 3.45
CA LYS A 90 13.59 -1.77 2.03
C LYS A 90 12.33 -1.01 1.65
N ALA A 91 12.37 -0.37 0.48
CA ALA A 91 11.21 0.35 -0.03
C ALA A 91 10.00 -0.56 -0.20
N PHE A 92 10.20 -1.80 -0.66
CA PHE A 92 9.12 -2.76 -0.80
C PHE A 92 8.39 -2.96 0.53
N SER A 93 9.13 -3.17 1.61
CA SER A 93 8.54 -3.38 2.94
C SER A 93 7.81 -2.13 3.43
N TYR A 94 8.43 -0.98 3.24
CA TYR A 94 7.85 0.29 3.64
C TYR A 94 6.49 0.53 2.97
N PHE A 95 6.46 0.44 1.64
CA PHE A 95 5.24 0.72 0.89
C PHE A 95 4.20 -0.39 1.02
N SER A 96 4.63 -1.63 1.29
CA SER A 96 3.68 -2.70 1.61
C SER A 96 2.90 -2.40 2.87
N ILE A 97 3.57 -1.91 3.91
CA ILE A 97 2.92 -1.55 5.17
C ILE A 97 1.98 -0.36 4.96
N VAL A 98 2.42 0.64 4.21
CA VAL A 98 1.59 1.82 3.91
C VAL A 98 0.32 1.41 3.17
N ALA A 99 0.46 0.56 2.15
CA ALA A 99 -0.68 0.09 1.36
C ALA A 99 -1.65 -0.75 2.20
N LYS A 100 -1.12 -1.66 3.01
CA LYS A 100 -1.95 -2.49 3.88
C LYS A 100 -2.74 -1.65 4.86
N ASN A 101 -2.10 -0.69 5.50
CA ASN A 101 -2.77 0.17 6.47
C ASN A 101 -3.88 1.00 5.83
N TYR A 102 -3.62 1.51 4.63
CA TYR A 102 -4.65 2.24 3.89
C TYR A 102 -5.85 1.36 3.59
N LEU A 103 -5.61 0.15 3.10
CA LEU A 103 -6.67 -0.78 2.75
C LEU A 103 -7.46 -1.25 3.96
N ILE A 104 -6.78 -1.53 5.06
CA ILE A 104 -7.43 -1.94 6.31
C ILE A 104 -8.36 -0.83 6.80
N LEU A 105 -7.88 0.40 6.80
CA LEU A 105 -8.67 1.54 7.23
C LEU A 105 -9.91 1.73 6.34
N HIS A 106 -9.72 1.67 5.03
CA HIS A 106 -10.82 1.82 4.07
C HIS A 106 -11.84 0.70 4.18
N ASN A 107 -11.37 -0.53 4.27
CA ASN A 107 -12.25 -1.69 4.41
C ASN A 107 -13.05 -1.60 5.71
N ASN A 108 -12.41 -1.15 6.76
CA ASN A 108 -13.05 -0.95 8.06
C ASN A 108 -14.14 0.13 7.99
N ASN A 109 -13.86 1.24 7.32
CA ASN A 109 -14.83 2.32 7.16
C ASN A 109 -16.04 1.85 6.32
N ASN A 110 -15.79 1.09 5.27
CA ASN A 110 -16.86 0.54 4.45
C ASN A 110 -17.71 -0.46 5.21
N TYR A 111 -17.08 -1.26 6.05
CA TYR A 111 -17.79 -2.20 6.91
C TYR A 111 -18.68 -1.45 7.89
N LYS A 112 -18.21 -0.37 8.49
CA LYS A 112 -19.01 0.49 9.36
C LYS A 112 -20.25 1.02 8.65
N LYS A 113 -20.06 1.57 7.47
CA LYS A 113 -21.16 2.14 6.67
C LYS A 113 -22.20 1.08 6.37
N MET A 114 -21.77 -0.10 5.99
CA MET A 114 -22.66 -1.21 5.70
C MET A 114 -23.45 -1.62 6.93
N LYS A 115 -22.80 -1.75 8.07
CA LYS A 115 -23.45 -2.12 9.33
C LYS A 115 -24.48 -1.09 9.77
N MET A 116 -24.14 0.18 9.68
CA MET A 116 -25.07 1.26 10.03
C MET A 116 -26.26 1.30 9.09
N HIS A 117 -26.03 1.08 7.80
CA HIS A 117 -27.09 1.07 6.79
C HIS A 117 -28.08 -0.07 7.01
N ASP A 118 -27.58 -1.23 7.39
CA ASP A 118 -28.40 -2.42 7.64
C ASP A 118 -29.05 -2.43 9.02
N GLY A 119 -28.78 -1.43 9.84
CA GLY A 119 -29.32 -1.33 11.18
C GLY A 119 -28.70 -2.31 12.17
N GLU A 120 -27.57 -2.87 11.87
CA GLU A 120 -26.88 -3.78 12.76
C GLU A 120 -26.20 -3.04 13.92
N ASP A 121 -26.02 -3.78 15.03
CA ASP A 121 -25.44 -3.22 16.24
C ASP A 121 -23.99 -2.82 16.03
N VAL A 122 -23.68 -1.58 16.36
CA VAL A 122 -22.34 -1.03 16.27
C VAL A 122 -21.35 -1.76 17.20
N MET A 123 -21.84 -2.41 18.22
CA MET A 123 -21.01 -3.17 19.19
C MET A 123 -20.25 -4.34 18.52
N ASP A 124 -20.85 -4.97 17.53
CA ASP A 124 -20.20 -6.06 16.81
C ASP A 124 -18.94 -5.58 16.06
N TYR A 125 -18.93 -4.33 15.68
CA TYR A 125 -17.83 -3.71 14.99
C TYR A 125 -16.52 -3.77 15.81
N LYS A 126 -16.61 -3.64 17.12
CA LYS A 126 -15.43 -3.65 17.99
C LYS A 126 -14.72 -5.00 18.02
N ARG A 127 -15.39 -6.06 17.60
CA ARG A 127 -14.85 -7.42 17.57
C ARG A 127 -14.42 -7.83 16.16
N ASP A 128 -14.46 -6.91 15.23
CA ASP A 128 -14.10 -7.16 13.84
C ASP A 128 -12.60 -7.52 13.76
N PRO A 129 -12.25 -8.68 13.16
CA PRO A 129 -10.86 -9.05 12.96
C PRO A 129 -10.03 -8.00 12.21
N ILE A 130 -10.69 -7.26 11.31
CA ILE A 130 -10.02 -6.19 10.55
C ILE A 130 -9.61 -5.06 11.50
N THR A 131 -10.43 -4.73 12.48
CA THR A 131 -10.12 -3.71 13.47
C THR A 131 -8.91 -4.13 14.31
N GLU A 132 -8.86 -5.38 14.72
CA GLU A 132 -7.74 -5.92 15.49
C GLU A 132 -6.46 -5.92 14.67
N LEU A 133 -6.55 -6.33 13.42
CA LEU A 133 -5.40 -6.34 12.52
C LEU A 133 -4.88 -4.93 12.29
N ARG A 134 -5.77 -3.97 12.10
CA ARG A 134 -5.41 -2.56 11.94
C ARG A 134 -4.64 -2.04 13.16
N ALA A 135 -5.11 -2.37 14.36
CA ALA A 135 -4.44 -1.95 15.59
C ALA A 135 -3.04 -2.55 15.70
N LYS A 136 -2.90 -3.82 15.33
CA LYS A 136 -1.60 -4.51 15.29
C LYS A 136 -0.64 -3.86 14.31
N GLU A 137 -1.11 -3.60 13.09
CA GLU A 137 -0.28 -2.99 12.06
C GLU A 137 0.15 -1.58 12.46
N ALA A 138 -0.74 -0.81 13.07
CA ALA A 138 -0.42 0.53 13.53
C ALA A 138 0.67 0.51 14.60
N ARG A 139 0.62 -0.47 15.51
CA ARG A 139 1.66 -0.64 16.54
C ARG A 139 2.99 -1.03 15.91
N ASN A 140 2.95 -1.94 14.94
CA ASN A 140 4.16 -2.37 14.22
C ASN A 140 4.79 -1.22 13.46
N MET A 141 3.98 -0.39 12.84
CA MET A 141 4.47 0.80 12.15
C MET A 141 5.20 1.75 13.10
N LYS A 142 4.65 1.99 14.28
CA LYS A 142 5.30 2.84 15.27
C LYS A 142 6.66 2.29 15.68
N MET A 143 6.75 0.98 15.84
CA MET A 143 8.02 0.34 16.19
C MET A 143 9.05 0.44 15.07
N GLU A 144 8.63 0.43 13.83
CA GLU A 144 9.54 0.50 12.68
C GLU A 144 10.05 1.92 12.42
N TYR A 145 9.23 2.94 12.69
CA TYR A 145 9.53 4.30 12.26
C TYR A 145 9.88 5.24 13.41
N THR A 146 9.88 4.76 14.61
CA THR A 146 10.39 5.50 15.74
C THR A 146 11.78 5.02 16.09
#